data_6614f3857fd113dee373dab4d59539d7
#
_entry.id   6614f3857fd113dee373dab4d59539d7
#
_cell.length_a   1.000
_cell.length_b   1.000
_cell.length_c   1.000
_cell.angle_alpha   90.00
_cell.angle_beta   90.00
_cell.angle_gamma   90.00
#
_symmetry.space_group_name_H-M   'P 1'
#
loop_
_entity.id
_entity.type
_entity.pdbx_description
1 polymer ?
#
loop_
_entity_poly.entity_id
_entity_poly.type
_entity_poly.pdbx_seq_one_letter_code
_entity_poly.pdbx_strand_id
1 'polypeptide(L)'
;MVNPLKWLSVGGSFIRGTGHAIADSEYTGIKAGENYAKKRWSAGGIVTTSTFNLRTEYLAGKDRNVKSEGFYATGSVRFTRNFDFIASFDYFNPNKAADFKQNNYIAGVQYWFYPRCRLQAQYTFCDKKGDGQKDSNLIQAQVQVRF
;
A
#
# COMPACT_ATOMS: atom_id res chain seq x y z
N MET A 1 12.57 9.31 -9.36
CA MET A 1 13.11 9.01 -8.03
C MET A 1 14.48 9.63 -7.91
N VAL A 2 14.77 10.32 -6.83
CA VAL A 2 16.05 10.97 -6.55
C VAL A 2 16.69 10.29 -5.36
N ASN A 3 18.01 10.07 -5.40
CA ASN A 3 18.77 9.42 -4.34
C ASN A 3 19.69 10.46 -3.67
N PRO A 4 19.19 11.26 -2.72
CA PRO A 4 20.00 12.29 -2.07
C PRO A 4 21.14 11.71 -1.22
N LEU A 5 20.96 10.48 -0.76
CA LEU A 5 21.97 9.71 -0.02
C LEU A 5 21.97 8.25 -0.51
N LYS A 6 23.09 7.53 -0.30
CA LYS A 6 23.21 6.12 -0.72
C LYS A 6 22.16 5.20 -0.11
N TRP A 7 21.63 5.56 1.06
CA TRP A 7 20.64 4.80 1.81
C TRP A 7 19.22 5.37 1.72
N LEU A 8 19.02 6.53 1.06
CA LEU A 8 17.75 7.23 0.97
C LEU A 8 17.38 7.51 -0.49
N SER A 9 16.22 7.06 -0.90
CA SER A 9 15.58 7.40 -2.17
C SER A 9 14.25 8.11 -1.88
N VAL A 10 13.97 9.19 -2.59
CA VAL A 10 12.70 9.92 -2.51
C VAL A 10 12.11 10.11 -3.89
N GLY A 11 10.80 10.18 -3.96
CA GLY A 11 10.12 10.35 -5.24
C GLY A 11 8.67 10.76 -5.08
N GLY A 12 8.09 11.20 -6.17
CA GLY A 12 6.69 11.52 -6.25
C GLY A 12 6.17 11.37 -7.67
N SER A 13 4.88 11.35 -7.80
CA SER A 13 4.19 11.29 -9.09
C SER A 13 3.01 12.25 -9.10
N PHE A 14 2.63 12.69 -10.29
CA PHE A 14 1.44 13.50 -10.50
C PHE A 14 0.76 13.07 -11.81
N ILE A 15 -0.54 12.81 -11.73
CA ILE A 15 -1.36 12.44 -12.89
C ILE A 15 -2.57 13.36 -12.95
N ARG A 16 -2.83 13.93 -14.12
CA ARG A 16 -4.06 14.65 -14.42
C ARG A 16 -4.59 14.20 -15.76
N GLY A 17 -5.88 13.95 -15.86
CA GLY A 17 -6.49 13.50 -17.11
C GLY A 17 -7.97 13.21 -16.96
N THR A 18 -8.52 12.54 -17.96
CA THR A 18 -9.89 12.02 -17.96
C THR A 18 -9.82 10.51 -17.76
N GLY A 19 -10.61 9.99 -16.81
CA GLY A 19 -10.85 8.57 -16.62
C GLY A 19 -12.15 8.18 -17.31
N HIS A 20 -12.26 6.93 -17.74
CA HIS A 20 -13.49 6.31 -18.21
C HIS A 20 -13.88 5.20 -17.23
N ALA A 21 -15.10 5.25 -16.69
CA ALA A 21 -15.56 4.26 -15.73
C ALA A 21 -16.04 2.99 -16.44
N ILE A 22 -15.45 1.86 -16.11
CA ILE A 22 -15.84 0.55 -16.64
C ILE A 22 -16.91 -0.15 -15.78
N ALA A 23 -17.11 0.32 -14.55
CA ALA A 23 -18.10 -0.18 -13.61
C ALA A 23 -18.59 0.96 -12.71
N ASP A 24 -19.74 0.77 -12.08
CA ASP A 24 -20.28 1.69 -11.07
C ASP A 24 -19.35 1.73 -9.86
N SER A 25 -19.13 2.94 -9.33
CA SER A 25 -18.32 3.12 -8.12
C SER A 25 -19.20 3.60 -6.96
N GLU A 26 -19.33 2.78 -5.93
CA GLU A 26 -20.08 3.11 -4.72
C GLU A 26 -19.50 4.31 -3.97
N TYR A 27 -18.16 4.46 -4.00
CA TYR A 27 -17.48 5.53 -3.25
C TYR A 27 -17.53 6.89 -3.93
N THR A 28 -17.57 6.94 -5.25
CA THR A 28 -17.51 8.18 -6.02
C THR A 28 -18.83 8.55 -6.67
N GLY A 29 -19.80 7.64 -6.71
CA GLY A 29 -21.07 7.79 -7.42
C GLY A 29 -20.92 7.91 -8.95
N ILE A 30 -19.76 7.57 -9.49
CA ILE A 30 -19.49 7.56 -10.94
C ILE A 30 -20.07 6.27 -11.52
N LYS A 31 -20.88 6.40 -12.57
CA LYS A 31 -21.52 5.27 -13.24
C LYS A 31 -20.68 4.70 -14.36
N ALA A 32 -20.87 3.41 -14.66
CA ALA A 32 -20.26 2.77 -15.82
C ALA A 32 -20.53 3.56 -17.11
N GLY A 33 -19.52 3.72 -17.94
CA GLY A 33 -19.59 4.50 -19.18
C GLY A 33 -19.38 6.01 -19.03
N GLU A 34 -19.34 6.56 -17.79
CA GLU A 34 -19.11 7.98 -17.57
C GLU A 34 -17.62 8.35 -17.71
N ASN A 35 -17.38 9.51 -18.32
CA ASN A 35 -16.07 10.15 -18.27
C ASN A 35 -15.97 11.10 -17.09
N TYR A 36 -14.88 11.10 -16.37
CA TYR A 36 -14.66 11.94 -15.19
C TYR A 36 -13.27 12.54 -15.14
N ALA A 37 -13.17 13.74 -14.56
CA ALA A 37 -11.88 14.38 -14.31
C ALA A 37 -11.14 13.61 -13.20
N LYS A 38 -9.87 13.27 -13.48
CA LYS A 38 -8.99 12.54 -12.58
C LYS A 38 -7.75 13.35 -12.28
N LYS A 39 -7.44 13.50 -10.98
CA LYS A 39 -6.22 14.16 -10.53
C LYS A 39 -5.67 13.36 -9.35
N ARG A 40 -4.43 12.91 -9.45
CA ARG A 40 -3.77 12.11 -8.39
C ARG A 40 -2.32 12.54 -8.25
N TRP A 41 -1.82 12.46 -7.04
CA TRP A 41 -0.41 12.66 -6.75
C TRP A 41 0.05 11.72 -5.65
N SER A 42 1.33 11.41 -5.65
CA SER A 42 1.96 10.66 -4.57
C SER A 42 3.32 11.24 -4.23
N ALA A 43 3.73 11.01 -2.98
CA ALA A 43 5.09 11.29 -2.52
C ALA A 43 5.51 10.18 -1.57
N GLY A 44 6.74 9.74 -1.68
CA GLY A 44 7.23 8.64 -0.87
C GLY A 44 8.74 8.55 -0.82
N GLY A 45 9.20 7.63 0.02
CA GLY A 45 10.62 7.40 0.22
C GLY A 45 10.94 5.95 0.55
N ILE A 46 12.19 5.60 0.29
CA ILE A 46 12.77 4.30 0.61
C ILE A 46 14.06 4.55 1.38
N VAL A 47 14.16 3.96 2.56
CA VAL A 47 15.39 3.87 3.33
C VAL A 47 15.89 2.44 3.23
N THR A 48 17.14 2.25 2.79
CA THR A 48 17.76 0.93 2.65
C THR A 48 19.12 0.94 3.33
N THR A 49 19.26 0.09 4.34
CA THR A 49 20.54 -0.18 5.01
C THR A 49 20.88 -1.68 4.91
N SER A 50 22.00 -2.10 5.46
CA SER A 50 22.37 -3.53 5.52
C SER A 50 21.40 -4.39 6.36
N THR A 51 20.72 -3.80 7.34
CA THR A 51 19.89 -4.51 8.33
C THR A 51 18.42 -4.15 8.23
N PHE A 52 18.11 -2.93 7.78
CA PHE A 52 16.77 -2.38 7.79
C PHE A 52 16.39 -1.84 6.42
N ASN A 53 15.15 -2.08 6.03
CA ASN A 53 14.52 -1.48 4.85
C ASN A 53 13.17 -0.90 5.26
N LEU A 54 12.90 0.35 4.88
CA LEU A 54 11.61 1.01 5.08
C LEU A 54 11.17 1.64 3.77
N ARG A 55 9.95 1.38 3.38
CA ARG A 55 9.29 2.01 2.25
C ARG A 55 8.01 2.68 2.71
N THR A 56 7.82 3.94 2.36
CA THR A 56 6.62 4.70 2.68
C THR A 56 6.13 5.46 1.46
N GLU A 57 4.82 5.60 1.33
CA GLU A 57 4.22 6.44 0.29
C GLU A 57 2.87 6.99 0.79
N TYR A 58 2.65 8.25 0.54
CA TYR A 58 1.36 8.91 0.68
C TYR A 58 0.78 9.19 -0.71
N LEU A 59 -0.50 8.88 -0.88
CA LEU A 59 -1.24 9.07 -2.11
C LEU A 59 -2.45 9.94 -1.84
N ALA A 60 -2.75 10.86 -2.73
CA ALA A 60 -3.99 11.63 -2.68
C ALA A 60 -4.59 11.75 -4.07
N GLY A 61 -5.90 11.69 -4.13
CA GLY A 61 -6.65 11.71 -5.37
C GLY A 61 -7.89 12.58 -5.30
N LYS A 62 -8.35 12.98 -6.49
CA LYS A 62 -9.66 13.56 -6.70
C LYS A 62 -10.21 13.02 -8.01
N ASP A 63 -11.29 12.25 -7.91
CA ASP A 63 -12.04 11.74 -9.05
C ASP A 63 -13.39 12.47 -9.07
N ARG A 64 -13.64 13.28 -10.14
CA ARG A 64 -14.73 14.26 -10.20
C ARG A 64 -14.65 15.24 -9.01
N ASN A 65 -15.50 15.10 -8.00
CA ASN A 65 -15.51 15.93 -6.79
C ASN A 65 -15.14 15.15 -5.51
N VAL A 66 -14.96 13.84 -5.60
CA VAL A 66 -14.64 12.97 -4.47
C VAL A 66 -13.13 12.95 -4.24
N LYS A 67 -12.72 13.29 -3.03
CA LYS A 67 -11.32 13.23 -2.59
C LYS A 67 -11.05 11.88 -1.93
N SER A 68 -9.95 11.26 -2.30
CA SER A 68 -9.42 10.03 -1.70
C SER A 68 -8.01 10.24 -1.20
N GLU A 69 -7.60 9.44 -0.23
CA GLU A 69 -6.23 9.40 0.24
C GLU A 69 -5.83 8.01 0.70
N GLY A 70 -4.55 7.74 0.66
CA GLY A 70 -3.94 6.52 1.16
C GLY A 70 -2.53 6.79 1.67
N PHE A 71 -2.10 5.96 2.59
CA PHE A 71 -0.75 5.96 3.10
C PHE A 71 -0.34 4.52 3.36
N TYR A 72 0.90 4.17 3.04
CA TYR A 72 1.47 2.94 3.54
C TYR A 72 2.89 3.13 4.05
N ALA A 73 3.25 2.29 5.00
CA ALA A 73 4.61 2.15 5.48
C ALA A 73 4.90 0.65 5.66
N THR A 74 5.89 0.14 4.93
CA THR A 74 6.35 -1.24 5.05
C THR A 74 7.80 -1.24 5.47
N GLY A 75 8.07 -1.87 6.60
CA GLY A 75 9.41 -2.07 7.14
C GLY A 75 9.81 -3.53 7.13
N SER A 76 11.10 -3.80 6.92
CA SER A 76 11.70 -5.12 7.17
C SER A 76 13.01 -4.97 7.92
N VAL A 77 13.23 -5.88 8.87
CA VAL A 77 14.45 -5.92 9.68
C VAL A 77 15.06 -7.32 9.56
N ARG A 78 16.33 -7.36 9.19
CA ARG A 78 17.11 -8.59 9.15
C ARG A 78 17.47 -9.00 10.58
N PHE A 79 16.89 -10.08 11.05
CA PHE A 79 17.15 -10.60 12.38
C PHE A 79 18.33 -11.56 12.41
N THR A 80 18.44 -12.42 11.37
CA THR A 80 19.57 -13.32 11.15
C THR A 80 19.94 -13.31 9.67
N ARG A 81 20.96 -14.10 9.27
CA ARG A 81 21.33 -14.23 7.85
C ARG A 81 20.17 -14.73 6.97
N ASN A 82 19.27 -15.50 7.56
CA ASN A 82 18.21 -16.21 6.85
C ASN A 82 16.80 -15.74 7.22
N PHE A 83 16.64 -14.92 8.27
CA PHE A 83 15.33 -14.47 8.74
C PHE A 83 15.21 -12.95 8.71
N ASP A 84 14.12 -12.48 8.08
CA ASP A 84 13.67 -11.09 8.13
C ASP A 84 12.29 -11.02 8.77
N PHE A 85 12.08 -10.04 9.65
CA PHE A 85 10.76 -9.62 10.11
C PHE A 85 10.21 -8.54 9.19
N ILE A 86 8.91 -8.60 8.92
CA ILE A 86 8.19 -7.60 8.12
C ILE A 86 7.07 -7.04 8.99
N ALA A 87 6.91 -5.72 8.95
CA ALA A 87 5.74 -5.04 9.46
C ALA A 87 5.25 -4.03 8.42
N SER A 88 3.94 -3.95 8.19
CA SER A 88 3.34 -2.94 7.32
C SER A 88 2.09 -2.36 7.95
N PHE A 89 1.88 -1.08 7.68
CA PHE A 89 0.66 -0.37 7.98
C PHE A 89 0.17 0.28 6.69
N ASP A 90 -1.09 0.00 6.33
CA ASP A 90 -1.74 0.61 5.17
C ASP A 90 -3.02 1.30 5.64
N TYR A 91 -3.19 2.54 5.24
CA TYR A 91 -4.40 3.34 5.44
C TYR A 91 -5.00 3.69 4.09
N PHE A 92 -6.30 3.55 3.97
CA PHE A 92 -7.04 3.92 2.77
C PHE A 92 -8.39 4.55 3.10
N ASN A 93 -8.64 5.72 2.52
CA ASN A 93 -9.92 6.42 2.57
C ASN A 93 -10.35 6.76 1.13
N PRO A 94 -11.29 6.01 0.54
CA PRO A 94 -11.74 6.20 -0.84
C PRO A 94 -12.59 7.46 -1.04
N ASN A 95 -13.21 7.96 0.03
CA ASN A 95 -14.01 9.16 0.00
C ASN A 95 -13.93 9.90 1.34
N LYS A 96 -13.18 11.00 1.37
CA LYS A 96 -12.98 11.81 2.59
C LYS A 96 -14.25 12.42 3.17
N ALA A 97 -15.31 12.53 2.38
CA ALA A 97 -16.61 13.03 2.83
C ALA A 97 -17.53 11.92 3.39
N ALA A 98 -17.19 10.66 3.13
CA ALA A 98 -17.89 9.51 3.69
C ALA A 98 -17.12 8.99 4.92
N ASP A 99 -17.84 8.39 5.85
CA ASP A 99 -17.25 7.82 7.08
C ASP A 99 -16.69 6.41 6.86
N PHE A 100 -16.06 6.19 5.69
CA PHE A 100 -15.41 4.93 5.35
C PHE A 100 -13.89 5.07 5.45
N LYS A 101 -13.27 4.22 6.28
CA LYS A 101 -11.81 4.14 6.42
C LYS A 101 -11.41 2.67 6.58
N GLN A 102 -10.27 2.32 6.00
CA GLN A 102 -9.68 1.00 6.17
C GLN A 102 -8.23 1.14 6.61
N ASN A 103 -7.88 0.43 7.69
CA ASN A 103 -6.52 0.29 8.18
C ASN A 103 -6.14 -1.19 8.13
N ASN A 104 -5.00 -1.49 7.52
CA ASN A 104 -4.43 -2.84 7.51
C ASN A 104 -3.15 -2.83 8.36
N TYR A 105 -3.09 -3.70 9.34
CA TYR A 105 -1.91 -3.97 10.15
C TYR A 105 -1.37 -5.33 9.75
N ILE A 106 -0.15 -5.36 9.24
CA ILE A 106 0.46 -6.56 8.69
C ILE A 106 1.72 -6.86 9.48
N ALA A 107 1.85 -8.10 9.95
CA ALA A 107 3.07 -8.62 10.55
C ALA A 107 3.44 -9.94 9.90
N GLY A 108 4.71 -10.16 9.63
CA GLY A 108 5.16 -11.35 8.95
C GLY A 108 6.63 -11.67 9.13
N VAL A 109 7.00 -12.83 8.64
CA VAL A 109 8.38 -13.33 8.62
C VAL A 109 8.74 -13.84 7.25
N GLN A 110 10.00 -13.67 6.86
CA GLN A 110 10.60 -14.28 5.68
C GLN A 110 11.75 -15.19 6.11
N TYR A 111 11.81 -16.35 5.50
CA TYR A 111 12.91 -17.30 5.65
C TYR A 111 13.58 -17.56 4.30
N TRP A 112 14.84 -17.21 4.19
CA TRP A 112 15.67 -17.44 3.01
C TRP A 112 16.37 -18.79 3.14
N PHE A 113 15.82 -19.83 2.50
CA PHE A 113 16.42 -21.18 2.52
C PHE A 113 17.47 -21.37 1.42
N TYR A 114 17.50 -20.47 0.42
CA TYR A 114 18.52 -20.40 -0.62
C TYR A 114 18.73 -18.94 -1.05
N PRO A 115 19.86 -18.56 -1.66
CA PRO A 115 20.17 -17.16 -1.99
C PRO A 115 19.10 -16.40 -2.78
N ARG A 116 18.24 -17.10 -3.52
CA ARG A 116 17.15 -16.51 -4.32
C ARG A 116 15.79 -17.14 -4.04
N CYS A 117 15.69 -17.95 -2.97
CA CYS A 117 14.47 -18.67 -2.64
C CYS A 117 14.04 -18.34 -1.22
N ARG A 118 12.78 -17.96 -1.05
CA ARG A 118 12.24 -17.60 0.26
C ARG A 118 10.86 -18.21 0.50
N LEU A 119 10.60 -18.47 1.77
CA LEU A 119 9.28 -18.69 2.33
C LEU A 119 8.86 -17.45 3.07
N GLN A 120 7.65 -16.99 2.87
CA GLN A 120 7.07 -15.85 3.59
C GLN A 120 5.75 -16.27 4.20
N ALA A 121 5.53 -15.91 5.46
CA ALA A 121 4.24 -16.02 6.12
C ALA A 121 3.87 -14.68 6.74
N GLN A 122 2.62 -14.26 6.60
CA GLN A 122 2.14 -13.00 7.15
C GLN A 122 0.70 -13.11 7.64
N TYR A 123 0.40 -12.32 8.66
CA TYR A 123 -0.92 -12.08 9.19
C TYR A 123 -1.30 -10.63 8.93
N THR A 124 -2.53 -10.42 8.48
CA THR A 124 -3.11 -9.10 8.25
C THR A 124 -4.37 -8.97 9.09
N PHE A 125 -4.42 -7.94 9.92
CA PHE A 125 -5.63 -7.46 10.56
C PHE A 125 -6.14 -6.24 9.80
N CYS A 126 -7.38 -6.31 9.32
CA CYS A 126 -8.03 -5.27 8.56
C CYS A 126 -9.15 -4.65 9.41
N ASP A 127 -8.89 -3.46 9.95
CA ASP A 127 -9.87 -2.62 10.68
C ASP A 127 -10.61 -1.75 9.66
N LYS A 128 -11.90 -1.99 9.52
CA LYS A 128 -12.77 -1.25 8.60
C LYS A 128 -13.79 -0.44 9.37
N LYS A 129 -13.81 0.87 9.12
CA LYS A 129 -14.81 1.79 9.66
C LYS A 129 -15.75 2.24 8.56
N GLY A 130 -17.04 2.29 8.87
CA GLY A 130 -18.11 2.66 7.95
C GLY A 130 -19.35 1.80 8.17
N ASP A 131 -20.49 2.26 7.68
CA ASP A 131 -21.76 1.55 7.85
C ASP A 131 -21.73 0.17 7.15
N GLY A 132 -22.13 -0.86 7.88
CA GLY A 132 -22.15 -2.24 7.38
C GLY A 132 -20.76 -2.92 7.22
N GLN A 133 -19.66 -2.26 7.56
CA GLN A 133 -18.32 -2.84 7.44
C GLN A 133 -17.98 -3.70 8.67
N LYS A 134 -17.19 -4.76 8.43
CA LYS A 134 -16.69 -5.65 9.49
C LYS A 134 -15.19 -5.81 9.36
N ASP A 135 -14.53 -5.88 10.51
CA ASP A 135 -13.12 -6.24 10.57
C ASP A 135 -12.89 -7.64 10.02
N SER A 136 -11.72 -7.85 9.47
CA SER A 136 -11.35 -9.15 8.90
C SER A 136 -9.89 -9.48 9.16
N ASN A 137 -9.62 -10.78 9.18
CA ASN A 137 -8.28 -11.32 9.36
C ASN A 137 -7.89 -12.14 8.15
N LEU A 138 -6.62 -12.08 7.77
CA LEU A 138 -6.09 -12.84 6.65
C LEU A 138 -4.72 -13.42 7.01
N ILE A 139 -4.55 -14.72 6.82
CA ILE A 139 -3.26 -15.40 6.90
C ILE A 139 -2.83 -15.77 5.48
N GLN A 140 -1.63 -15.41 5.12
CA GLN A 140 -1.06 -15.71 3.80
C GLN A 140 0.30 -16.38 3.96
N ALA A 141 0.56 -17.38 3.12
CA ALA A 141 1.87 -17.99 2.98
C ALA A 141 2.26 -18.02 1.50
N GLN A 142 3.52 -17.75 1.22
CA GLN A 142 4.06 -17.72 -0.14
C GLN A 142 5.43 -18.39 -0.18
N VAL A 143 5.66 -19.21 -1.18
CA VAL A 143 6.98 -19.71 -1.57
C VAL A 143 7.41 -18.99 -2.85
N GLN A 144 8.58 -18.40 -2.83
CA GLN A 144 9.19 -17.79 -4.01
C GLN A 144 10.47 -18.53 -4.35
N VAL A 145 10.55 -19.02 -5.57
CA VAL A 145 11.76 -19.66 -6.15
C VAL A 145 12.16 -18.84 -7.37
N ARG A 146 13.43 -18.45 -7.44
CA ARG A 146 13.99 -17.70 -8.57
C ARG A 146 15.18 -18.50 -9.15
N PHE A 147 15.06 -18.84 -10.41
CA PHE A 147 16.09 -19.54 -11.20
C PHE A 147 17.05 -18.56 -11.86
#